data_5d4610b747bf32741aa53a63807b0233
#
_entry.id   5d4610b747bf32741aa53a63807b0233
#
_cell.length_a   1.000
_cell.length_b   1.000
_cell.length_c   1.000
_cell.angle_alpha   90.00
_cell.angle_beta   90.00
_cell.angle_gamma   90.00
#
_symmetry.space_group_name_H-M   'P 1'
#
loop_
_entity.id
_entity.type
_entity.pdbx_description
1 polymer ?
#
loop_
_entity_poly.entity_id
_entity_poly.type
_entity_poly.pdbx_seq_one_letter_code
_entity_poly.pdbx_strand_id
1 'polypeptide(L)'
;MSKKGKEESLLENSFKNIYARDEKELHYAVDAKTVKLLVEKGANVNAKDVEGYTALHLAVTEKRLEIVRELIKSGGNVNAEEYGNKCTPLHLACMVGEKEIVEELVKAGGEIEQADKFGMTAMDYAKTSKEVTEVLKKEIDRIEKLFMKS
;
A
#
# COMPACT_ATOMS: atom_id res chain seq x y z
N MET A 1 -35.07 20.09 -23.24
CA MET A 1 -33.68 20.51 -23.23
C MET A 1 -33.07 20.59 -21.83
N SER A 2 -33.84 20.94 -20.83
CA SER A 2 -33.43 20.93 -19.45
C SER A 2 -33.10 19.52 -18.86
N LYS A 3 -33.57 18.45 -19.47
CA LYS A 3 -33.33 17.08 -19.03
C LYS A 3 -31.90 16.60 -19.29
N LYS A 4 -31.28 16.98 -20.41
CA LYS A 4 -29.86 16.59 -20.70
C LYS A 4 -28.85 17.30 -19.80
N GLY A 5 -29.04 18.58 -19.51
CA GLY A 5 -28.16 19.31 -18.61
C GLY A 5 -28.28 18.89 -17.15
N LYS A 6 -29.47 18.50 -16.72
CA LYS A 6 -29.70 17.96 -15.37
C LYS A 6 -29.19 16.55 -15.22
N GLU A 7 -29.27 15.72 -16.25
CA GLU A 7 -28.75 14.36 -16.26
C GLU A 7 -27.20 14.36 -16.28
N GLU A 8 -26.58 15.25 -17.06
CA GLU A 8 -25.13 15.43 -17.09
C GLU A 8 -24.62 15.96 -15.75
N SER A 9 -25.28 16.93 -15.14
CA SER A 9 -24.94 17.48 -13.83
C SER A 9 -25.14 16.47 -12.69
N LEU A 10 -26.19 15.63 -12.77
CA LEU A 10 -26.42 14.52 -11.83
C LEU A 10 -25.41 13.41 -12.03
N LEU A 11 -25.02 13.11 -13.28
CA LEU A 11 -23.98 12.16 -13.61
C LEU A 11 -22.62 12.64 -13.12
N GLU A 12 -22.24 13.91 -13.35
CA GLU A 12 -21.00 14.49 -12.83
C GLU A 12 -20.94 14.46 -11.30
N ASN A 13 -22.03 14.79 -10.62
CA ASN A 13 -22.10 14.72 -9.16
C ASN A 13 -22.09 13.27 -8.66
N SER A 14 -22.74 12.36 -9.40
CA SER A 14 -22.68 10.93 -9.12
C SER A 14 -21.26 10.39 -9.34
N PHE A 15 -20.58 10.82 -10.40
CA PHE A 15 -19.18 10.47 -10.65
C PHE A 15 -18.26 10.99 -9.56
N LYS A 16 -18.37 12.22 -9.14
CA LYS A 16 -17.59 12.79 -8.03
C LYS A 16 -17.82 12.03 -6.73
N ASN A 17 -19.08 11.67 -6.44
CA ASN A 17 -19.42 10.89 -5.27
C ASN A 17 -18.94 9.44 -5.38
N ILE A 18 -18.97 8.86 -6.59
CA ILE A 18 -18.46 7.53 -6.87
C ILE A 18 -16.94 7.50 -6.70
N TYR A 19 -16.21 8.49 -7.22
CA TYR A 19 -14.76 8.57 -7.06
C TYR A 19 -14.33 8.68 -5.60
N ALA A 20 -14.94 9.57 -4.83
CA ALA A 20 -14.68 9.69 -3.41
C ALA A 20 -15.09 8.43 -2.63
N ARG A 21 -16.15 7.76 -3.07
CA ARG A 21 -16.63 6.51 -2.51
C ARG A 21 -15.73 5.35 -2.88
N ASP A 22 -15.31 5.27 -4.15
CA ASP A 22 -14.44 4.21 -4.66
C ASP A 22 -13.06 4.23 -3.99
N GLU A 23 -12.49 5.41 -3.73
CA GLU A 23 -11.25 5.54 -2.98
C GLU A 23 -11.39 5.06 -1.54
N LYS A 24 -12.50 5.39 -0.88
CA LYS A 24 -12.81 4.89 0.45
C LYS A 24 -13.09 3.38 0.43
N GLU A 25 -13.72 2.89 -0.63
CA GLU A 25 -13.98 1.47 -0.81
C GLU A 25 -12.70 0.66 -1.05
N LEU A 26 -11.66 1.25 -1.67
CA LEU A 26 -10.35 0.60 -1.78
C LEU A 26 -9.76 0.26 -0.41
N HIS A 27 -9.89 1.16 0.56
CA HIS A 27 -9.42 0.94 1.93
C HIS A 27 -10.11 -0.26 2.60
N TYR A 28 -11.34 -0.56 2.19
CA TYR A 28 -12.17 -1.62 2.76
C TYR A 28 -12.46 -2.75 1.77
N ALA A 29 -11.71 -2.85 0.68
CA ALA A 29 -11.90 -3.90 -0.31
C ALA A 29 -11.77 -5.28 0.33
N VAL A 30 -12.72 -6.16 0.04
CA VAL A 30 -12.78 -7.49 0.64
C VAL A 30 -11.98 -8.54 -0.12
N ASP A 31 -11.64 -8.27 -1.38
CA ASP A 31 -10.85 -9.17 -2.23
C ASP A 31 -10.09 -8.42 -3.33
N ALA A 32 -9.14 -9.11 -3.94
CA ALA A 32 -8.31 -8.56 -5.01
C ALA A 32 -9.10 -8.20 -6.26
N LYS A 33 -10.17 -8.92 -6.55
CA LYS A 33 -11.05 -8.65 -7.70
C LYS A 33 -11.75 -7.31 -7.54
N THR A 34 -12.24 -7.01 -6.35
CA THR A 34 -12.85 -5.71 -6.03
C THR A 34 -11.85 -4.58 -6.18
N VAL A 35 -10.61 -4.74 -5.70
CA VAL A 35 -9.53 -3.76 -5.90
C VAL A 35 -9.33 -3.48 -7.39
N LYS A 36 -9.20 -4.53 -8.19
CA LYS A 36 -9.00 -4.40 -9.64
C LYS A 36 -10.14 -3.63 -10.29
N LEU A 37 -11.39 -3.96 -9.97
CA LEU A 37 -12.56 -3.27 -10.52
C LEU A 37 -12.60 -1.79 -10.14
N LEU A 38 -12.32 -1.46 -8.89
CA LEU A 38 -12.30 -0.07 -8.41
C LEU A 38 -11.22 0.76 -9.12
N VAL A 39 -10.02 0.19 -9.29
CA VAL A 39 -8.93 0.85 -10.02
C VAL A 39 -9.28 1.02 -11.50
N GLU A 40 -9.88 0.03 -12.14
CA GLU A 40 -10.37 0.13 -13.54
C GLU A 40 -11.41 1.23 -13.70
N LYS A 41 -12.20 1.51 -12.66
CA LYS A 41 -13.16 2.62 -12.63
C LYS A 41 -12.52 3.98 -12.35
N GLY A 42 -11.22 4.03 -12.13
CA GLY A 42 -10.47 5.26 -11.92
C GLY A 42 -10.22 5.64 -10.46
N ALA A 43 -10.47 4.75 -9.51
CA ALA A 43 -10.14 5.00 -8.12
C ALA A 43 -8.63 5.20 -7.94
N ASN A 44 -8.23 6.20 -7.16
CA ASN A 44 -6.83 6.47 -6.87
C ASN A 44 -6.29 5.43 -5.86
N VAL A 45 -5.44 4.53 -6.35
CA VAL A 45 -4.84 3.47 -5.52
C VAL A 45 -4.01 4.03 -4.36
N ASN A 46 -3.50 5.26 -4.50
CA ASN A 46 -2.66 5.93 -3.50
C ASN A 46 -3.42 6.96 -2.65
N ALA A 47 -4.74 6.97 -2.71
CA ALA A 47 -5.54 7.85 -1.88
C ALA A 47 -5.27 7.58 -0.40
N LYS A 48 -5.13 8.66 0.37
CA LYS A 48 -4.89 8.60 1.81
C LYS A 48 -6.17 8.97 2.56
N ASP A 49 -6.44 8.24 3.64
CA ASP A 49 -7.49 8.62 4.56
C ASP A 49 -7.07 9.83 5.42
N VAL A 50 -7.88 10.22 6.39
CA VAL A 50 -7.63 11.38 7.27
C VAL A 50 -6.35 11.22 8.12
N GLU A 51 -5.92 10.00 8.36
CA GLU A 51 -4.71 9.68 9.12
C GLU A 51 -3.49 9.43 8.20
N GLY A 52 -3.68 9.48 6.90
CA GLY A 52 -2.64 9.26 5.90
C GLY A 52 -2.43 7.81 5.48
N TYR A 53 -3.28 6.90 5.93
CA TYR A 53 -3.21 5.50 5.53
C TYR A 53 -3.73 5.32 4.10
N THR A 54 -3.00 4.56 3.31
CA THR A 54 -3.46 4.07 2.01
C THR A 54 -4.14 2.72 2.17
N ALA A 55 -4.84 2.27 1.14
CA ALA A 55 -5.40 0.91 1.11
C ALA A 55 -4.32 -0.15 1.35
N LEU A 56 -3.08 0.09 0.84
CA LEU A 56 -1.96 -0.83 1.04
C LEU A 56 -1.56 -0.94 2.52
N HIS A 57 -1.48 0.16 3.26
CA HIS A 57 -1.25 0.12 4.70
C HIS A 57 -2.27 -0.77 5.42
N LEU A 58 -3.56 -0.59 5.11
CA LEU A 58 -4.63 -1.35 5.75
C LEU A 58 -4.60 -2.83 5.38
N ALA A 59 -4.39 -3.15 4.10
CA ALA A 59 -4.27 -4.54 3.64
C ALA A 59 -3.11 -5.28 4.33
N VAL A 60 -1.98 -4.60 4.53
CA VAL A 60 -0.83 -5.14 5.26
C VAL A 60 -1.20 -5.41 6.72
N THR A 61 -1.80 -4.44 7.39
CA THR A 61 -2.21 -4.56 8.80
C THR A 61 -3.21 -5.70 8.99
N GLU A 62 -4.11 -5.91 8.04
CA GLU A 62 -5.10 -6.99 8.05
C GLU A 62 -4.56 -8.32 7.53
N LYS A 63 -3.29 -8.38 7.14
CA LYS A 63 -2.61 -9.58 6.63
C LYS A 63 -3.26 -10.17 5.37
N ARG A 64 -3.74 -9.31 4.49
CA ARG A 64 -4.44 -9.72 3.26
C ARG A 64 -3.50 -9.75 2.07
N LEU A 65 -2.73 -10.84 1.95
CA LEU A 65 -1.69 -11.01 0.94
C LEU A 65 -2.17 -10.77 -0.49
N GLU A 66 -3.30 -11.34 -0.89
CA GLU A 66 -3.81 -11.20 -2.26
C GLU A 66 -4.22 -9.76 -2.60
N ILE A 67 -4.77 -9.04 -1.63
CA ILE A 67 -5.09 -7.62 -1.78
C ILE A 67 -3.81 -6.79 -1.87
N VAL A 68 -2.81 -7.09 -1.03
CA VAL A 68 -1.49 -6.45 -1.09
C VAL A 68 -0.89 -6.61 -2.49
N ARG A 69 -0.89 -7.82 -3.05
CA ARG A 69 -0.40 -8.10 -4.41
C ARG A 69 -1.12 -7.27 -5.47
N GLU A 70 -2.44 -7.23 -5.41
CA GLU A 70 -3.25 -6.49 -6.39
C GLU A 70 -3.03 -4.97 -6.28
N LEU A 71 -2.94 -4.43 -5.06
CA LEU A 71 -2.65 -3.01 -4.84
C LEU A 71 -1.27 -2.63 -5.39
N ILE A 72 -0.25 -3.44 -5.15
CA ILE A 72 1.10 -3.24 -5.70
C ILE A 72 1.06 -3.28 -7.23
N LYS A 73 0.40 -4.28 -7.81
CA LYS A 73 0.25 -4.44 -9.26
C LYS A 73 -0.48 -3.24 -9.89
N SER A 74 -1.39 -2.65 -9.15
CA SER A 74 -2.17 -1.48 -9.60
C SER A 74 -1.45 -0.14 -9.39
N GLY A 75 -0.19 -0.15 -8.98
CA GLY A 75 0.63 1.05 -8.81
C GLY A 75 0.62 1.64 -7.39
N GLY A 76 0.24 0.85 -6.39
CA GLY A 76 0.29 1.29 -5.00
C GLY A 76 1.70 1.68 -4.57
N ASN A 77 1.82 2.84 -3.89
CA ASN A 77 3.10 3.32 -3.40
C ASN A 77 3.53 2.53 -2.15
N VAL A 78 4.52 1.64 -2.32
CA VAL A 78 5.03 0.79 -1.23
C VAL A 78 5.79 1.58 -0.16
N ASN A 79 6.17 2.82 -0.45
CA ASN A 79 6.90 3.71 0.46
C ASN A 79 6.05 4.88 0.98
N ALA A 80 4.73 4.80 0.84
CA ALA A 80 3.83 5.83 1.36
C ALA A 80 3.92 5.89 2.89
N GLU A 81 4.03 7.11 3.42
CA GLU A 81 4.09 7.35 4.87
C GLU A 81 2.72 7.81 5.38
N GLU A 82 2.22 7.21 6.45
CA GLU A 82 1.05 7.74 7.15
C GLU A 82 1.44 8.99 7.95
N TYR A 83 0.47 9.84 8.32
CA TYR A 83 0.76 11.17 8.88
C TYR A 83 1.25 11.16 10.33
N GLY A 84 0.83 10.20 11.13
CA GLY A 84 1.15 10.17 12.56
C GLY A 84 2.60 9.80 12.85
N ASN A 85 2.94 8.56 12.58
CA ASN A 85 4.26 7.99 12.89
C ASN A 85 5.19 7.90 11.67
N LYS A 86 4.72 8.29 10.51
CA LYS A 86 5.43 8.17 9.23
C LYS A 86 5.84 6.73 8.90
N CYS A 87 5.00 5.79 9.30
CA CYS A 87 5.19 4.38 8.98
C CYS A 87 4.85 4.11 7.52
N THR A 88 5.68 3.31 6.86
CA THR A 88 5.42 2.78 5.53
C THR A 88 4.70 1.43 5.65
N PRO A 89 4.11 0.91 4.57
CA PRO A 89 3.61 -0.46 4.56
C PRO A 89 4.64 -1.50 5.01
N LEU A 90 5.91 -1.31 4.66
CA LEU A 90 6.98 -2.24 5.06
C LEU A 90 7.23 -2.23 6.58
N HIS A 91 7.19 -1.06 7.23
CA HIS A 91 7.26 -0.98 8.70
C HIS A 91 6.14 -1.82 9.32
N LEU A 92 4.91 -1.64 8.84
CA LEU A 92 3.74 -2.36 9.35
C LEU A 92 3.84 -3.87 9.09
N ALA A 93 4.31 -4.28 7.91
CA ALA A 93 4.50 -5.69 7.58
C ALA A 93 5.51 -6.36 8.51
N CYS A 94 6.58 -5.67 8.86
CA CYS A 94 7.57 -6.16 9.81
C CYS A 94 7.01 -6.25 11.23
N MET A 95 6.18 -5.29 11.63
CA MET A 95 5.50 -5.32 12.93
C MET A 95 4.55 -6.50 13.06
N VAL A 96 3.76 -6.79 12.00
CA VAL A 96 2.82 -7.93 12.03
C VAL A 96 3.50 -9.28 11.78
N GLY A 97 4.73 -9.27 11.27
CA GLY A 97 5.55 -10.48 11.13
C GLY A 97 5.13 -11.40 9.97
N GLU A 98 4.47 -10.88 8.96
CA GLU A 98 4.01 -11.65 7.79
C GLU A 98 5.09 -11.69 6.71
N LYS A 99 5.82 -12.79 6.66
CA LYS A 99 6.95 -13.03 5.75
C LYS A 99 6.59 -12.77 4.29
N GLU A 100 5.50 -13.34 3.79
CA GLU A 100 5.09 -13.25 2.39
C GLU A 100 4.76 -11.81 1.99
N ILE A 101 4.13 -11.05 2.89
CA ILE A 101 3.83 -9.63 2.65
C ILE A 101 5.12 -8.81 2.61
N VAL A 102 6.06 -9.07 3.51
CA VAL A 102 7.38 -8.43 3.49
C VAL A 102 8.09 -8.71 2.17
N GLU A 103 8.09 -9.96 1.71
CA GLU A 103 8.68 -10.34 0.42
C GLU A 103 8.09 -9.56 -0.75
N GLU A 104 6.76 -9.44 -0.80
CA GLU A 104 6.08 -8.69 -1.86
C GLU A 104 6.45 -7.20 -1.84
N LEU A 105 6.51 -6.61 -0.66
CA LEU A 105 6.85 -5.18 -0.51
C LEU A 105 8.30 -4.89 -0.88
N VAL A 106 9.26 -5.72 -0.48
CA VAL A 106 10.67 -5.50 -0.84
C VAL A 106 10.93 -5.73 -2.32
N LYS A 107 10.27 -6.72 -2.93
CA LYS A 107 10.33 -6.94 -4.39
C LYS A 107 9.80 -5.73 -5.17
N ALA A 108 8.81 -5.06 -4.63
CA ALA A 108 8.20 -3.88 -5.24
C ALA A 108 8.97 -2.57 -4.98
N GLY A 109 10.11 -2.63 -4.32
CA GLY A 109 10.97 -1.48 -4.04
C GLY A 109 10.75 -0.84 -2.67
N GLY A 110 10.19 -1.57 -1.72
CA GLY A 110 10.07 -1.09 -0.34
C GLY A 110 11.44 -0.76 0.27
N GLU A 111 11.59 0.46 0.79
CA GLU A 111 12.86 0.95 1.34
C GLU A 111 13.08 0.44 2.76
N ILE A 112 14.04 -0.49 2.92
CA ILE A 112 14.33 -1.16 4.19
C ILE A 112 14.91 -0.18 5.22
N GLU A 113 15.68 0.80 4.78
CA GLU A 113 16.38 1.74 5.66
C GLU A 113 15.63 3.04 5.94
N GLN A 114 14.43 3.20 5.37
CA GLN A 114 13.61 4.36 5.67
C GLN A 114 13.19 4.35 7.14
N ALA A 115 13.48 5.44 7.84
CA ALA A 115 13.12 5.58 9.25
C ALA A 115 11.72 6.20 9.41
N ASP A 116 10.99 5.75 10.41
CA ASP A 116 9.75 6.37 10.83
C ASP A 116 10.03 7.60 11.72
N LYS A 117 8.99 8.19 12.29
CA LYS A 117 9.09 9.35 13.20
C LYS A 117 10.02 9.12 14.40
N PHE A 118 10.14 7.87 14.86
CA PHE A 118 10.96 7.48 16.01
C PHE A 118 12.38 7.05 15.62
N GLY A 119 12.75 7.19 14.34
CA GLY A 119 14.04 6.73 13.82
C GLY A 119 14.14 5.21 13.61
N MET A 120 13.01 4.50 13.68
CA MET A 120 12.96 3.04 13.53
C MET A 120 12.84 2.65 12.06
N THR A 121 13.65 1.71 11.63
CA THR A 121 13.61 1.13 10.29
C THR A 121 12.80 -0.18 10.28
N ALA A 122 12.51 -0.69 9.09
CA ALA A 122 11.87 -2.00 8.94
C ALA A 122 12.64 -3.10 9.67
N MET A 123 13.97 -3.08 9.59
CA MET A 123 14.83 -4.05 10.29
C MET A 123 14.66 -3.98 11.81
N ASP A 124 14.49 -2.79 12.37
CA ASP A 124 14.26 -2.62 13.80
C ASP A 124 12.95 -3.32 14.24
N TYR A 125 11.89 -3.19 13.46
CA TYR A 125 10.63 -3.87 13.73
C TYR A 125 10.67 -5.38 13.47
N ALA A 126 11.52 -5.81 12.54
CA ALA A 126 11.66 -7.22 12.18
C ALA A 126 12.38 -8.07 13.24
N LYS A 127 13.04 -7.46 14.21
CA LYS A 127 13.85 -8.18 15.23
C LYS A 127 13.08 -9.23 16.02
N THR A 128 11.76 -9.10 16.10
CA THR A 128 10.89 -10.07 16.79
C THR A 128 10.60 -11.32 15.96
N SER A 129 10.88 -11.30 14.66
CA SER A 129 10.63 -12.42 13.75
C SER A 129 11.92 -12.78 12.98
N LYS A 130 12.44 -13.96 13.25
CA LYS A 130 13.61 -14.49 12.54
C LYS A 130 13.37 -14.62 11.04
N GLU A 131 12.18 -15.10 10.65
CA GLU A 131 11.83 -15.27 9.23
C GLU A 131 11.82 -13.96 8.47
N VAL A 132 11.19 -12.93 9.05
CA VAL A 132 11.15 -11.58 8.46
C VAL A 132 12.54 -10.96 8.38
N THR A 133 13.32 -11.10 9.45
CA THR A 133 14.71 -10.62 9.48
C THR A 133 15.55 -11.24 8.37
N GLU A 134 15.40 -12.54 8.12
CA GLU A 134 16.11 -13.24 7.05
C GLU A 134 15.71 -12.74 5.65
N VAL A 135 14.43 -12.45 5.44
CA VAL A 135 13.95 -11.85 4.17
C VAL A 135 14.64 -10.51 3.92
N LEU A 136 14.67 -9.64 4.92
CA LEU A 136 15.31 -8.32 4.80
C LEU A 136 16.82 -8.43 4.57
N LYS A 137 17.50 -9.32 5.27
CA LYS A 137 18.94 -9.57 5.06
C LYS A 137 19.24 -10.05 3.65
N LYS A 138 18.47 -10.98 3.12
CA LYS A 138 18.64 -11.47 1.75
C LYS A 138 18.48 -10.36 0.73
N GLU A 139 17.51 -9.48 0.94
CA GLU A 139 17.31 -8.34 0.04
C GLU A 139 18.45 -7.33 0.12
N ILE A 140 18.93 -7.03 1.32
CA ILE A 140 20.11 -6.17 1.51
C ILE A 140 21.33 -6.76 0.80
N ASP A 141 21.62 -8.05 1.00
CA ASP A 141 22.71 -8.74 0.31
C ASP A 141 22.57 -8.67 -1.20
N ARG A 142 21.35 -8.83 -1.71
CA ARG A 142 21.07 -8.73 -3.15
C ARG A 142 21.37 -7.34 -3.69
N ILE A 143 20.95 -6.32 -2.98
CA ILE A 143 21.18 -4.91 -3.36
C ILE A 143 22.70 -4.61 -3.33
N GLU A 144 23.40 -4.99 -2.27
CA GLU A 144 24.84 -4.79 -2.14
C GLU A 144 25.61 -5.46 -3.28
N LYS A 145 25.26 -6.68 -3.65
CA LYS A 145 25.86 -7.38 -4.78
C LYS A 145 25.64 -6.67 -6.11
N LEU A 146 24.48 -6.04 -6.31
CA LEU A 146 24.21 -5.25 -7.51
C LEU A 146 25.09 -4.00 -7.57
N PHE A 147 25.32 -3.33 -6.46
CA PHE A 147 26.21 -2.17 -6.38
C PHE A 147 27.68 -2.54 -6.58
N MET A 148 28.14 -3.70 -6.11
CA MET A 148 29.51 -4.18 -6.28
C MET A 148 29.86 -4.60 -7.71
N LYS A 149 28.87 -4.92 -8.55
CA LYS A 149 29.06 -5.31 -9.95
C LYS A 149 29.13 -4.13 -10.92
N SER A 150 28.80 -2.96 -10.45
CA SER A 150 28.92 -1.72 -11.21
C SER A 150 30.16 -0.96 -10.81
#